data_c1edac30141b491f6626bf10feb3aaaf
#
_entry.id   c1edac30141b491f6626bf10feb3aaaf
#
_cell.length_a   1.000
_cell.length_b   1.000
_cell.length_c   1.000
_cell.angle_alpha   90.00
_cell.angle_beta   90.00
_cell.angle_gamma   90.00
#
_symmetry.space_group_name_H-M   'P 1'
#
loop_
_entity.id
_entity.type
_entity.pdbx_description
1 polymer ?
#
loop_
_entity_poly.entity_id
_entity_poly.type
_entity_poly.pdbx_seq_one_letter_code
_entity_poly.pdbx_strand_id
1 'polypeptide(L)' 'MISISPCKDILIIKEHKRDDAFDVSELYEAEVIKVGPDVTICEPGDTIYFYQKNNRQIDNTYSFIFAEEVLFIKDTEGDK' A
#
# COMPACT_ATOMS: atom_id res chain seq x y z
N MET A 1 2.76 15.82 -5.12
CA MET A 1 3.67 14.74 -5.07
C MET A 1 4.48 14.73 -3.80
N ILE A 2 4.69 13.58 -3.20
CA ILE A 2 5.40 13.49 -1.96
C ILE A 2 6.89 13.57 -2.22
N SER A 3 7.61 14.30 -1.40
CA SER A 3 9.02 14.53 -1.66
C SER A 3 9.95 13.76 -0.74
N ILE A 4 9.44 12.83 0.03
CA ILE A 4 10.30 12.03 0.87
C ILE A 4 10.47 10.67 0.25
N SER A 5 11.50 9.95 0.64
CA SER A 5 11.76 8.63 0.12
C SER A 5 11.82 7.65 1.27
N PRO A 6 11.24 6.48 1.12
CA PRO A 6 11.26 5.52 2.22
C PRO A 6 12.60 4.81 2.31
N CYS A 7 12.92 4.32 3.48
CA CYS A 7 14.14 3.57 3.70
C CYS A 7 13.80 2.14 3.99
N LYS A 8 14.78 1.27 3.89
CA LYS A 8 14.61 -0.12 4.27
C LYS A 8 13.39 -0.76 3.62
N ASP A 9 12.49 -1.31 4.42
CA ASP A 9 11.35 -2.00 3.86
C ASP A 9 10.05 -1.22 4.03
N ILE A 10 10.13 0.07 4.02
CA ILE A 10 8.94 0.91 4.16
C ILE A 10 8.31 1.18 2.81
N LEU A 11 7.00 1.16 2.76
CA LEU A 11 6.27 1.50 1.55
C LEU A 11 5.46 2.75 1.82
N ILE A 12 5.53 3.70 0.92
CA ILE A 12 4.67 4.87 0.98
C ILE A 12 3.49 4.58 0.07
N ILE A 13 2.29 4.71 0.59
CA ILE A 13 1.08 4.30 -0.11
C ILE A 13 0.05 5.42 -0.12
N LYS A 14 -0.88 5.33 -1.04
CA LYS A 14 -1.99 6.25 -1.11
C LYS A 14 -3.23 5.41 -1.00
N GLU A 15 -3.99 5.59 0.08
CA GLU A 15 -5.13 4.79 0.33
C GLU A 15 -6.24 5.02 -0.66
N HIS A 16 -6.87 3.99 -1.16
CA HIS A 16 -7.98 4.13 -2.09
C HIS A 16 -9.27 4.16 -1.28
N LYS A 17 -10.24 4.91 -1.77
CA LYS A 17 -11.49 4.97 -1.14
C LYS A 17 -12.18 3.67 -1.35
N ARG A 18 -12.68 3.03 -0.35
CA ARG A 18 -13.35 1.78 -0.50
C ARG A 18 -14.70 1.97 -1.07
N ASP A 19 -15.13 1.10 -1.92
CA ASP A 19 -16.43 1.22 -2.49
C ASP A 19 -17.21 -0.01 -2.19
N ASP A 20 -16.99 -0.67 -1.14
CA ASP A 20 -17.71 -1.80 -0.75
C ASP A 20 -17.54 -3.04 -1.50
N ALA A 21 -16.56 -3.11 -2.34
CA ALA A 21 -16.30 -4.30 -3.06
C ALA A 21 -15.79 -5.37 -2.13
N PHE A 22 -15.27 -5.01 -0.96
CA PHE A 22 -14.76 -5.94 -0.06
C PHE A 22 -15.63 -6.01 1.13
N ASP A 23 -15.90 -7.17 1.63
CA ASP A 23 -16.62 -7.29 2.81
C ASP A 23 -15.77 -7.26 4.04
N VAL A 24 -14.47 -7.29 3.94
CA VAL A 24 -13.62 -7.33 5.11
C VAL A 24 -13.31 -5.93 5.52
N SER A 25 -13.99 -5.42 6.51
CA SER A 25 -13.85 -4.04 6.84
C SER A 25 -12.53 -3.69 7.49
N GLU A 26 -11.75 -4.66 7.91
CA GLU A 26 -10.48 -4.38 8.48
C GLU A 26 -9.38 -4.17 7.49
N LEU A 27 -9.62 -4.42 6.22
CA LEU A 27 -8.59 -4.27 5.23
C LEU A 27 -8.72 -2.97 4.46
N TYR A 28 -7.58 -2.40 4.13
CA TYR A 28 -7.54 -1.22 3.29
C TYR A 28 -6.88 -1.59 1.97
N GLU A 29 -7.30 -0.94 0.93
CA GLU A 29 -6.70 -1.09 -0.37
C GLU A 29 -5.91 0.18 -0.64
N ALA A 30 -4.71 0.08 -1.13
CA ALA A 30 -3.88 1.26 -1.39
C ALA A 30 -2.96 1.03 -2.57
N GLU A 31 -2.58 2.13 -3.20
CA GLU A 31 -1.65 2.07 -4.29
C GLU A 31 -0.26 2.34 -3.73
N VAL A 32 0.74 1.59 -4.16
CA VAL A 32 2.11 1.77 -3.72
C VAL A 32 2.69 2.93 -4.51
N ILE A 33 3.18 3.95 -3.81
CA ILE A 33 3.71 5.14 -4.45
C ILE A 33 5.24 5.09 -4.51
N LYS A 34 5.88 4.70 -3.41
CA LYS A 34 7.32 4.57 -3.37
C LYS A 34 7.67 3.41 -2.46
N VAL A 35 8.79 2.77 -2.71
CA VAL A 35 9.24 1.64 -1.89
C VAL A 35 10.66 1.86 -1.47
N GLY A 36 11.01 1.38 -0.31
CA GLY A 36 12.38 1.43 0.16
C GLY A 36 13.23 0.39 -0.55
N PRO A 37 14.52 0.49 -0.44
CA PRO A 37 15.42 -0.39 -1.19
C PRO A 37 15.34 -1.86 -0.80
N ASP A 38 14.83 -2.18 0.38
CA ASP A 38 14.74 -3.57 0.78
C ASP A 38 13.41 -4.19 0.41
N VAL A 39 12.53 -3.46 -0.24
CA VAL A 39 11.22 -3.98 -0.59
C VAL A 39 11.37 -4.78 -1.88
N THR A 40 11.00 -6.06 -1.83
CA THR A 40 11.11 -6.90 -3.02
C THR A 40 9.78 -7.49 -3.45
N ILE A 41 8.72 -7.32 -2.65
CA ILE A 41 7.47 -7.97 -2.95
C ILE A 41 6.56 -7.17 -3.86
N CYS A 42 6.80 -5.89 -3.98
CA CYS A 42 5.94 -5.06 -4.82
C CYS A 42 6.72 -3.86 -5.28
N GLU A 43 6.13 -3.08 -6.16
CA GLU A 43 6.81 -1.92 -6.68
C GLU A 43 5.82 -0.80 -6.87
N PRO A 44 6.27 0.42 -7.13
CA PRO A 44 5.36 1.54 -7.30
C PRO A 44 4.35 1.24 -8.41
N GLY A 45 3.12 1.55 -8.16
CA GLY A 45 2.04 1.28 -9.11
C GLY A 45 1.22 0.06 -8.75
N ASP A 46 1.74 -0.80 -7.88
CA ASP A 46 0.99 -1.97 -7.49
C ASP A 46 -0.11 -1.59 -6.51
N THR A 47 -1.15 -2.39 -6.45
CA THR A 47 -2.22 -2.20 -5.49
C THR A 47 -2.08 -3.29 -4.45
N ILE A 48 -2.13 -2.92 -3.19
CA ILE A 48 -1.95 -3.88 -2.12
C ILE A 48 -3.07 -3.76 -1.11
N TYR A 49 -3.20 -4.78 -0.26
CA TYR A 49 -4.20 -4.80 0.80
C TYR A 49 -3.49 -5.07 2.11
N PHE A 50 -3.90 -4.40 3.16
CA PHE A 50 -3.27 -4.57 4.46
C PHE A 50 -4.27 -4.22 5.55
N TYR A 51 -3.99 -4.56 6.81
CA TYR A 51 -4.90 -4.28 7.89
C TYR A 51 -4.90 -2.79 8.20
N GLN A 52 -6.08 -2.21 8.36
CA GLN A 52 -6.15 -0.79 8.60
C GLN A 52 -5.44 -0.40 9.88
N LYS A 53 -5.32 -1.27 10.85
CA LYS A 53 -4.66 -0.92 12.08
C LYS A 53 -3.17 -0.66 11.87
N ASN A 54 -2.61 -1.11 10.76
CA ASN A 54 -1.21 -0.90 10.48
C ASN A 54 -0.97 0.37 9.67
N ASN A 55 -2.01 1.07 9.30
CA ASN A 55 -1.88 2.27 8.48
C ASN A 55 -1.32 3.40 9.33
N ARG A 56 -0.25 4.03 8.90
CA ARG A 56 0.35 5.14 9.61
C ARG A 56 0.37 6.33 8.67
N GLN A 57 -0.32 7.38 9.05
CA GLN A 57 -0.50 8.50 8.14
C GLN A 57 0.68 9.42 8.11
N ILE A 58 1.13 9.80 6.93
CA ILE A 58 2.20 10.76 6.77
C ILE A 58 1.59 12.15 6.65
N ASP A 59 0.60 12.29 5.79
CA ASP A 59 -0.09 13.57 5.63
C ASP A 59 -1.51 13.28 5.18
N ASN A 60 -2.21 14.24 4.66
CA ASN A 60 -3.59 14.04 4.27
C ASN A 60 -3.79 13.12 3.10
N THR A 61 -2.77 12.86 2.34
CA THR A 61 -2.86 12.05 1.15
C THR A 61 -2.13 10.72 1.26
N TYR A 62 -1.01 10.69 1.94
CA TYR A 62 -0.14 9.53 1.95
C TYR A 62 0.00 8.90 3.33
N SER A 63 0.25 7.58 3.32
CA SER A 63 0.48 6.83 4.54
C SER A 63 1.65 5.91 4.30
N PHE A 64 2.06 5.17 5.29
CA PHE A 64 3.12 4.19 5.07
C PHE A 64 2.87 2.93 5.89
N ILE A 65 3.43 1.84 5.42
CA ILE A 65 3.39 0.57 6.14
C ILE A 65 4.73 -0.11 5.89
N PHE A 66 4.99 -1.19 6.59
CA PHE A 66 6.19 -1.98 6.35
C PHE A 66 5.84 -3.11 5.41
N ALA A 67 6.83 -3.59 4.67
CA ALA A 67 6.61 -4.66 3.69
C ALA A 67 5.99 -5.88 4.32
N GLU A 68 6.39 -6.22 5.55
CA GLU A 68 5.87 -7.40 6.17
C GLU A 68 4.40 -7.26 6.53
N GLU A 69 3.84 -6.08 6.45
CA GLU A 69 2.45 -5.84 6.77
C GLU A 69 1.52 -5.99 5.56
N VAL A 70 2.09 -6.16 4.39
CA VAL A 70 1.28 -6.34 3.19
C VAL A 70 0.70 -7.75 3.22
N LEU A 71 -0.62 -7.85 3.12
CA LEU A 71 -1.26 -9.15 3.15
C LEU A 71 -1.50 -9.72 1.77
N PHE A 72 -1.91 -8.88 0.84
CA PHE A 72 -2.18 -9.32 -0.51
C PHE A 72 -1.73 -8.27 -1.51
N ILE A 73 -1.38 -8.69 -2.71
CA ILE A 73 -1.05 -7.78 -3.78
C ILE A 73 -2.03 -8.10 -4.90
N LYS A 74 -2.67 -7.09 -5.42
CA LYS A 74 -3.69 -7.29 -6.43
C LYS A 74 -3.04 -7.80 -7.69
N ASP A 75 -3.59 -8.87 -8.23
CA ASP A 75 -3.05 -9.46 -9.41
C ASP A 75 -3.66 -8.78 -10.61
N THR A 76 -2.87 -8.09 -11.40
CA THR A 76 -3.37 -7.37 -12.52
C THR A 76 -3.17 -8.09 -13.80
N GLU A 77 -2.54 -9.21 -13.80
CA GLU A 77 -2.35 -9.82 -15.00
C GLU A 77 -3.46 -10.56 -15.48
N GLY A 78 -4.37 -10.91 -14.64
CA GLY A 78 -5.47 -11.61 -15.08
C GLY A 78 -6.27 -10.94 -16.08
N ASP A 79 -6.00 -9.76 -16.28
CA ASP A 79 -6.77 -9.05 -17.17
C ASP A 79 -6.47 -9.39 -18.50
N LYS A 80 -5.66 -10.17 -18.73
CA LYS A 80 -5.35 -10.44 -20.01
C LYS A 80 -6.26 -11.05 -20.70
#